data_3595a9855b92be934e15185e1ff314c1
#
_entry.id   3595a9855b92be934e15185e1ff314c1
#
_cell.length_a   1.000
_cell.length_b   1.000
_cell.length_c   1.000
_cell.angle_alpha   90.00
_cell.angle_beta   90.00
_cell.angle_gamma   90.00
#
_symmetry.space_group_name_H-M   'P 1'
#
loop_
_entity.id
_entity.type
_entity.pdbx_description
1 polymer ?
#
loop_
_entity_poly.entity_id
_entity_poly.type
_entity_poly.pdbx_seq_one_letter_code
_entity_poly.pdbx_strand_id
1 'polypeptide(L)'
;MQIGVFSVSDITRDPVTGRMPTEGERIKAAVAIARKVEEIGMDVYATGEHHNPPFYASSPTTLLGYIAAQTERIILSTATTLITTNDPVKIAEDFAMLQHLSGGRTDLVLGRGNTAPVYPWFGKNPQDSVDLTVENYNLLRQLWDNETVNWQGKFRTPLQNFTSTPRPLDGVAPFVWHGSIRTPQVAEIAAYFGDGFFANNIFWPKEHYMQLIGLYRERYEHYGHGSADQAIVGLGGQFFMRKNSQDAVNEFRPYFDNAPVYGHGPSMEDFTAQTPLTVGSPQEVLEKTLTFQEYFGDYQRQLFLIDHAGLPLKTVLEQLDLFGEYVLPELRRELDSRRPAHVPDGPTHARRAAAREASVSASAPVTSVG
;
A
#
# COMPACT_ATOMS: atom_id res chain seq x y z
N MET A 1 5.18 7.30 -12.41
CA MET A 1 4.07 7.09 -11.45
C MET A 1 3.72 5.61 -11.38
N GLN A 2 3.54 5.04 -10.19
CA GLN A 2 3.04 3.67 -10.00
C GLN A 2 1.53 3.69 -9.75
N ILE A 3 0.76 2.98 -10.56
CA ILE A 3 -0.69 2.92 -10.47
C ILE A 3 -1.12 1.48 -10.23
N GLY A 4 -1.97 1.23 -9.26
CA GLY A 4 -2.38 -0.12 -8.89
C GLY A 4 -3.68 -0.19 -8.12
N VAL A 5 -3.94 -1.37 -7.60
CA VAL A 5 -5.10 -1.61 -6.75
C VAL A 5 -4.68 -2.22 -5.41
N PHE A 6 -5.50 -2.03 -4.41
CA PHE A 6 -5.39 -2.77 -3.16
C PHE A 6 -6.73 -3.37 -2.76
N SER A 7 -6.67 -4.50 -2.08
CA SER A 7 -7.82 -5.19 -1.52
C SER A 7 -7.76 -5.13 0.00
N VAL A 8 -8.88 -4.84 0.64
CA VAL A 8 -9.05 -5.02 2.09
C VAL A 8 -9.34 -6.46 2.45
N SER A 9 -9.56 -7.31 1.43
CA SER A 9 -9.74 -8.75 1.57
C SER A 9 -10.99 -9.13 2.41
N ASP A 10 -12.09 -8.41 2.20
CA ASP A 10 -13.35 -8.64 2.88
C ASP A 10 -14.17 -9.80 2.30
N ILE A 11 -15.00 -10.39 3.14
CA ILE A 11 -16.06 -11.33 2.75
C ILE A 11 -17.38 -10.68 3.07
N THR A 12 -17.93 -9.96 2.09
CA THR A 12 -19.18 -9.21 2.24
C THR A 12 -20.26 -9.83 1.35
N ARG A 13 -21.49 -9.86 1.86
CA ARG A 13 -22.67 -10.32 1.12
C ARG A 13 -22.92 -9.38 -0.06
N ASP A 14 -23.14 -9.95 -1.24
CA ASP A 14 -23.68 -9.21 -2.37
C ASP A 14 -25.10 -8.74 -2.05
N PRO A 15 -25.37 -7.45 -1.92
CA PRO A 15 -26.68 -6.94 -1.53
C PRO A 15 -27.75 -7.13 -2.62
N VAL A 16 -27.37 -7.31 -3.86
CA VAL A 16 -28.29 -7.49 -5.00
C VAL A 16 -28.79 -8.92 -5.08
N THR A 17 -27.88 -9.88 -4.93
CA THR A 17 -28.23 -11.31 -5.04
C THR A 17 -28.47 -11.99 -3.70
N GLY A 18 -28.06 -11.36 -2.61
CA GLY A 18 -28.09 -11.96 -1.27
C GLY A 18 -27.02 -13.04 -1.05
N ARG A 19 -26.15 -13.30 -2.03
CA ARG A 19 -25.12 -14.34 -1.97
C ARG A 19 -23.95 -13.91 -1.10
N MET A 20 -23.50 -14.80 -0.22
CA MET A 20 -22.24 -14.66 0.51
C MET A 20 -21.17 -15.47 -0.22
N PRO A 21 -20.04 -14.86 -0.66
CA PRO A 21 -18.94 -15.61 -1.23
C PRO A 21 -18.24 -16.44 -0.16
N THR A 22 -17.64 -17.54 -0.55
CA THR A 22 -16.77 -18.34 0.32
C THR A 22 -15.38 -17.71 0.42
N GLU A 23 -14.62 -18.06 1.46
CA GLU A 23 -13.21 -17.67 1.60
C GLU A 23 -12.39 -18.10 0.37
N GLY A 24 -12.55 -19.36 -0.08
CA GLY A 24 -11.85 -19.87 -1.25
C GLY A 24 -12.15 -19.10 -2.55
N GLU A 25 -13.40 -18.63 -2.73
CA GLU A 25 -13.77 -17.79 -3.87
C GLU A 25 -13.10 -16.42 -3.78
N ARG A 26 -13.07 -15.79 -2.59
CA ARG A 26 -12.43 -14.48 -2.41
C ARG A 26 -10.91 -14.57 -2.58
N ILE A 27 -10.26 -15.62 -2.06
CA ILE A 27 -8.81 -15.86 -2.28
C ILE A 27 -8.50 -16.02 -3.78
N LYS A 28 -9.31 -16.81 -4.51
CA LYS A 28 -9.15 -16.95 -5.96
C LYS A 28 -9.44 -15.66 -6.72
N ALA A 29 -10.40 -14.87 -6.24
CA ALA A 29 -10.70 -13.55 -6.80
C ALA A 29 -9.50 -12.60 -6.68
N ALA A 30 -8.82 -12.57 -5.53
CA ALA A 30 -7.62 -11.78 -5.34
C ALA A 30 -6.52 -12.12 -6.37
N VAL A 31 -6.30 -13.40 -6.63
CA VAL A 31 -5.35 -13.85 -7.67
C VAL A 31 -5.79 -13.42 -9.08
N ALA A 32 -7.09 -13.54 -9.40
CA ALA A 32 -7.62 -13.12 -10.69
C ALA A 32 -7.51 -11.61 -10.90
N ILE A 33 -7.77 -10.81 -9.85
CA ILE A 33 -7.61 -9.36 -9.87
C ILE A 33 -6.14 -8.98 -10.08
N ALA A 34 -5.20 -9.59 -9.36
CA ALA A 34 -3.77 -9.33 -9.51
C ALA A 34 -3.27 -9.61 -10.94
N ARG A 35 -3.72 -10.72 -11.54
CA ARG A 35 -3.42 -11.04 -12.95
C ARG A 35 -4.01 -10.02 -13.92
N LYS A 36 -5.25 -9.58 -13.69
CA LYS A 36 -5.91 -8.55 -14.50
C LYS A 36 -5.19 -7.20 -14.38
N VAL A 37 -4.74 -6.83 -13.19
CA VAL A 37 -3.92 -5.64 -12.95
C VAL A 37 -2.66 -5.65 -13.82
N GLU A 38 -1.95 -6.78 -13.88
CA GLU A 38 -0.80 -6.93 -14.76
C GLU A 38 -1.17 -6.90 -16.24
N GLU A 39 -2.25 -7.58 -16.63
CA GLU A 39 -2.74 -7.66 -18.01
C GLU A 39 -3.03 -6.27 -18.59
N ILE A 40 -3.71 -5.42 -17.84
CA ILE A 40 -4.06 -4.06 -18.30
C ILE A 40 -2.93 -3.05 -18.17
N GLY A 41 -1.75 -3.45 -17.69
CA GLY A 41 -0.56 -2.60 -17.62
C GLY A 41 -0.47 -1.72 -16.37
N MET A 42 -1.20 -2.01 -15.30
CA MET A 42 -0.96 -1.40 -13.99
C MET A 42 0.33 -1.93 -13.35
N ASP A 43 0.79 -1.27 -12.29
CA ASP A 43 2.12 -1.50 -11.70
C ASP A 43 2.10 -2.26 -10.37
N VAL A 44 1.00 -2.19 -9.60
CA VAL A 44 0.97 -2.67 -8.20
C VAL A 44 -0.32 -3.41 -7.89
N TYR A 45 -0.18 -4.56 -7.23
CA TYR A 45 -1.26 -5.20 -6.49
C TYR A 45 -0.89 -5.27 -5.00
N ALA A 46 -1.80 -4.84 -4.13
CA ALA A 46 -1.60 -4.89 -2.69
C ALA A 46 -2.77 -5.60 -1.99
N THR A 47 -2.48 -6.29 -0.88
CA THR A 47 -3.49 -6.94 -0.04
C THR A 47 -3.34 -6.54 1.43
N GLY A 48 -4.47 -6.34 2.11
CA GLY A 48 -4.49 -6.06 3.54
C GLY A 48 -4.16 -7.28 4.40
N GLU A 49 -3.90 -7.03 5.68
CA GLU A 49 -3.80 -8.06 6.71
C GLU A 49 -4.86 -7.83 7.78
N HIS A 50 -5.68 -8.83 8.01
CA HIS A 50 -6.72 -8.83 9.02
C HIS A 50 -6.83 -10.19 9.71
N HIS A 51 -7.15 -10.17 11.00
CA HIS A 51 -7.28 -11.39 11.82
C HIS A 51 -8.69 -11.56 12.41
N ASN A 52 -9.64 -10.80 11.91
CA ASN A 52 -11.04 -10.83 12.38
C ASN A 52 -12.01 -10.91 11.20
N PRO A 53 -13.16 -11.56 11.35
CA PRO A 53 -14.25 -11.44 10.39
C PRO A 53 -14.67 -9.98 10.19
N PRO A 54 -15.09 -9.57 8.98
CA PRO A 54 -15.36 -10.42 7.82
C PRO A 54 -14.18 -10.53 6.83
N PHE A 55 -12.95 -10.49 7.28
CA PHE A 55 -11.78 -10.50 6.41
C PHE A 55 -11.14 -11.90 6.34
N TYR A 56 -10.48 -12.21 5.20
CA TYR A 56 -9.85 -13.52 4.99
C TYR A 56 -8.31 -13.47 4.92
N ALA A 57 -7.73 -12.33 4.59
CA ALA A 57 -6.27 -12.24 4.38
C ALA A 57 -5.54 -12.08 5.72
N SER A 58 -5.31 -13.19 6.40
CA SER A 58 -4.52 -13.25 7.64
C SER A 58 -3.03 -13.52 7.40
N SER A 59 -2.63 -13.91 6.20
CA SER A 59 -1.24 -14.19 5.80
C SER A 59 -0.97 -13.59 4.41
N PRO A 60 -0.76 -12.28 4.32
CA PRO A 60 -0.59 -11.59 3.04
C PRO A 60 0.61 -12.11 2.25
N THR A 61 1.72 -12.44 2.90
CA THR A 61 2.92 -12.97 2.23
C THR A 61 2.69 -14.32 1.57
N THR A 62 1.86 -15.19 2.16
CA THR A 62 1.45 -16.46 1.54
C THR A 62 0.65 -16.23 0.24
N LEU A 63 -0.31 -15.31 0.28
CA LEU A 63 -1.11 -14.96 -0.91
C LEU A 63 -0.24 -14.31 -1.98
N LEU A 64 0.59 -13.34 -1.60
CA LEU A 64 1.49 -12.65 -2.52
C LEU A 64 2.55 -13.59 -3.12
N GLY A 65 3.03 -14.59 -2.38
CA GLY A 65 3.93 -15.63 -2.89
C GLY A 65 3.27 -16.46 -4.01
N TYR A 66 1.99 -16.81 -3.85
CA TYR A 66 1.24 -17.48 -4.92
C TYR A 66 1.00 -16.56 -6.13
N ILE A 67 0.68 -15.28 -5.90
CA ILE A 67 0.53 -14.29 -6.97
C ILE A 67 1.86 -14.04 -7.69
N ALA A 68 3.01 -14.06 -6.98
CA ALA A 68 4.33 -13.92 -7.57
C ALA A 68 4.60 -14.96 -8.67
N ALA A 69 4.13 -16.20 -8.46
CA ALA A 69 4.24 -17.29 -9.42
C ALA A 69 3.26 -17.17 -10.62
N GLN A 70 2.31 -16.25 -10.57
CA GLN A 70 1.29 -16.05 -11.61
C GLN A 70 1.46 -14.73 -12.37
N THR A 71 2.48 -13.94 -12.02
CA THR A 71 2.74 -12.60 -12.55
C THR A 71 4.23 -12.39 -12.79
N GLU A 72 4.58 -11.46 -13.68
CA GLU A 72 5.97 -11.23 -14.10
C GLU A 72 6.47 -9.79 -13.84
N ARG A 73 5.58 -8.81 -13.74
CA ARG A 73 5.94 -7.38 -13.74
C ARG A 73 5.44 -6.60 -12.55
N ILE A 74 4.21 -6.86 -12.08
CA ILE A 74 3.60 -6.06 -11.02
C ILE A 74 4.36 -6.16 -9.72
N ILE A 75 4.42 -5.04 -9.00
CA ILE A 75 4.91 -4.97 -7.63
C ILE A 75 3.86 -5.59 -6.71
N LEU A 76 4.31 -6.48 -5.86
CA LEU A 76 3.50 -7.15 -4.85
C LEU A 76 3.69 -6.44 -3.52
N SER A 77 2.62 -5.85 -3.00
CA SER A 77 2.65 -5.02 -1.81
C SER A 77 1.61 -5.43 -0.78
N THR A 78 1.71 -4.89 0.40
CA THR A 78 0.66 -5.01 1.41
C THR A 78 -0.03 -3.66 1.63
N ALA A 79 -1.27 -3.69 2.14
CA ALA A 79 -2.00 -2.49 2.49
C ALA A 79 -3.00 -2.75 3.64
N THR A 80 -2.44 -3.12 4.82
CA THR A 80 -1.06 -3.05 5.33
C THR A 80 -0.60 -4.37 5.93
N THR A 81 0.71 -4.56 6.18
CA THR A 81 1.24 -5.54 7.13
C THR A 81 1.19 -4.94 8.54
N LEU A 82 0.66 -5.70 9.51
CA LEU A 82 0.50 -5.22 10.88
C LEU A 82 1.79 -5.36 11.69
N ILE A 83 2.58 -4.29 11.75
CA ILE A 83 3.86 -4.28 12.49
C ILE A 83 3.71 -4.52 14.00
N THR A 84 2.53 -4.28 14.55
CA THR A 84 2.28 -4.38 16.00
C THR A 84 1.94 -5.80 16.45
N THR A 85 1.33 -6.61 15.60
CA THR A 85 0.90 -7.98 15.93
C THR A 85 1.84 -9.04 15.39
N ASN A 86 2.62 -8.72 14.36
CA ASN A 86 3.66 -9.60 13.83
C ASN A 86 4.99 -9.45 14.59
N ASP A 87 5.76 -10.53 14.63
CA ASP A 87 7.15 -10.48 15.08
C ASP A 87 8.04 -9.87 13.98
N PRO A 88 8.89 -8.89 14.29
CA PRO A 88 9.78 -8.27 13.29
C PRO A 88 10.71 -9.25 12.58
N VAL A 89 11.14 -10.33 13.27
CA VAL A 89 11.94 -11.40 12.65
C VAL A 89 11.13 -12.08 11.55
N LYS A 90 9.86 -12.41 11.84
CA LYS A 90 8.98 -13.04 10.85
C LYS A 90 8.72 -12.13 9.64
N ILE A 91 8.52 -10.84 9.86
CA ILE A 91 8.37 -9.87 8.77
C ILE A 91 9.67 -9.82 7.94
N ALA A 92 10.83 -9.76 8.58
CA ALA A 92 12.13 -9.70 7.89
C ALA A 92 12.34 -10.90 6.96
N GLU A 93 12.07 -12.11 7.46
CA GLU A 93 12.25 -13.36 6.73
C GLU A 93 11.23 -13.54 5.61
N ASP A 94 9.95 -13.29 5.88
CA ASP A 94 8.87 -13.43 4.89
C ASP A 94 9.04 -12.49 3.71
N PHE A 95 9.35 -11.22 3.96
CA PHE A 95 9.52 -10.25 2.88
C PHE A 95 10.84 -10.45 2.11
N ALA A 96 11.90 -10.91 2.75
CA ALA A 96 13.11 -11.31 2.04
C ALA A 96 12.85 -12.55 1.18
N MET A 97 12.13 -13.56 1.68
CA MET A 97 11.71 -14.73 0.90
C MET A 97 10.86 -14.32 -0.30
N LEU A 98 9.84 -13.47 -0.09
CA LEU A 98 8.97 -12.98 -1.16
C LEU A 98 9.75 -12.16 -2.20
N GLN A 99 10.75 -11.40 -1.77
CA GLN A 99 11.64 -10.64 -2.64
C GLN A 99 12.42 -11.56 -3.60
N HIS A 100 12.98 -12.64 -3.08
CA HIS A 100 13.64 -13.67 -3.91
C HIS A 100 12.67 -14.37 -4.86
N LEU A 101 11.49 -14.77 -4.39
CA LEU A 101 10.47 -15.44 -5.20
C LEU A 101 9.94 -14.56 -6.33
N SER A 102 9.86 -13.27 -6.11
CA SER A 102 9.34 -12.31 -7.08
C SER A 102 10.41 -11.65 -7.95
N GLY A 103 11.70 -11.93 -7.74
CA GLY A 103 12.79 -11.24 -8.43
C GLY A 103 12.84 -9.74 -8.09
N GLY A 104 12.63 -9.37 -6.83
CA GLY A 104 12.68 -8.00 -6.36
C GLY A 104 11.38 -7.21 -6.49
N ARG A 105 10.31 -7.77 -7.03
CA ARG A 105 9.00 -7.11 -7.20
C ARG A 105 8.20 -7.06 -5.90
N THR A 106 8.82 -6.68 -4.80
CA THR A 106 8.17 -6.68 -3.48
C THR A 106 8.53 -5.42 -2.72
N ASP A 107 7.52 -4.81 -2.16
CA ASP A 107 7.61 -3.82 -1.09
C ASP A 107 6.48 -4.03 -0.06
N LEU A 108 6.43 -3.23 0.97
CA LEU A 108 5.39 -3.36 1.98
C LEU A 108 4.92 -2.01 2.51
N VAL A 109 3.62 -1.90 2.76
CA VAL A 109 3.05 -0.83 3.57
C VAL A 109 2.86 -1.35 4.99
N LEU A 110 3.57 -0.79 5.94
CA LEU A 110 3.40 -1.09 7.36
C LEU A 110 2.23 -0.31 7.94
N GLY A 111 1.40 -1.00 8.69
CA GLY A 111 0.29 -0.42 9.43
C GLY A 111 0.33 -0.80 10.91
N ARG A 112 -0.20 0.09 11.73
CA ARG A 112 -0.31 -0.15 13.17
C ARG A 112 -1.46 -1.11 13.53
N GLY A 113 -2.44 -1.26 12.62
CA GLY A 113 -3.71 -1.93 12.92
C GLY A 113 -4.64 -1.04 13.75
N ASN A 114 -5.92 -1.03 13.37
CA ASN A 114 -6.94 -0.20 14.01
C ASN A 114 -8.03 -1.01 14.72
N THR A 115 -7.96 -2.35 14.68
CA THR A 115 -8.91 -3.26 15.28
C THR A 115 -8.45 -3.65 16.68
N ALA A 116 -8.82 -2.85 17.67
CA ALA A 116 -8.37 -3.04 19.06
C ALA A 116 -8.56 -4.45 19.61
N PRO A 117 -9.67 -5.18 19.35
CA PRO A 117 -9.85 -6.56 19.82
C PRO A 117 -8.82 -7.56 19.29
N VAL A 118 -8.12 -7.27 18.21
CA VAL A 118 -7.10 -8.17 17.64
C VAL A 118 -5.83 -8.20 18.50
N TYR A 119 -5.45 -7.10 19.12
CA TYR A 119 -4.21 -6.99 19.89
C TYR A 119 -4.07 -8.05 21.00
N PRO A 120 -5.07 -8.27 21.88
CA PRO A 120 -4.98 -9.31 22.92
C PRO A 120 -4.82 -10.72 22.36
N TRP A 121 -5.36 -11.01 21.17
CA TRP A 121 -5.19 -12.34 20.56
C TRP A 121 -3.72 -12.65 20.23
N PHE A 122 -2.92 -11.62 20.01
CA PHE A 122 -1.47 -11.72 19.79
C PHE A 122 -0.65 -11.33 21.02
N GLY A 123 -1.26 -11.30 22.21
CA GLY A 123 -0.58 -10.97 23.48
C GLY A 123 -0.10 -9.52 23.54
N LYS A 124 -0.75 -8.62 22.82
CA LYS A 124 -0.40 -7.20 22.76
C LYS A 124 -1.49 -6.32 23.39
N ASN A 125 -1.11 -5.10 23.78
CA ASN A 125 -2.03 -4.09 24.28
C ASN A 125 -2.18 -2.98 23.25
N PRO A 126 -3.40 -2.62 22.81
CA PRO A 126 -3.61 -1.53 21.86
C PRO A 126 -3.11 -0.16 22.34
N GLN A 127 -3.01 0.06 23.64
CA GLN A 127 -2.46 1.29 24.23
C GLN A 127 -0.96 1.45 23.94
N ASP A 128 -0.22 0.36 23.80
CA ASP A 128 1.21 0.36 23.46
C ASP A 128 1.46 0.43 21.94
N SER A 129 0.43 0.59 21.12
CA SER A 129 0.53 0.39 19.66
C SER A 129 1.55 1.32 18.96
N VAL A 130 1.77 2.54 19.45
CA VAL A 130 2.77 3.46 18.90
C VAL A 130 4.18 2.99 19.27
N ASP A 131 4.42 2.69 20.54
CA ASP A 131 5.72 2.21 21.02
C ASP A 131 6.10 0.88 20.37
N LEU A 132 5.12 -0.04 20.25
CA LEU A 132 5.26 -1.30 19.52
C LEU A 132 5.68 -1.07 18.05
N THR A 133 5.05 -0.10 17.38
CA THR A 133 5.39 0.22 16.00
C THR A 133 6.85 0.66 15.90
N VAL A 134 7.27 1.59 16.76
CA VAL A 134 8.63 2.13 16.74
C VAL A 134 9.66 1.06 17.10
N GLU A 135 9.43 0.29 18.17
CA GLU A 135 10.36 -0.76 18.61
C GLU A 135 10.50 -1.86 17.56
N ASN A 136 9.38 -2.38 17.06
CA ASN A 136 9.37 -3.45 16.07
C ASN A 136 10.00 -3.00 14.75
N TYR A 137 9.77 -1.76 14.33
CA TYR A 137 10.36 -1.26 13.09
C TYR A 137 11.88 -1.03 13.22
N ASN A 138 12.36 -0.54 14.36
CA ASN A 138 13.79 -0.46 14.61
C ASN A 138 14.48 -1.83 14.51
N LEU A 139 13.89 -2.87 15.10
CA LEU A 139 14.42 -4.21 14.98
C LEU A 139 14.37 -4.74 13.55
N LEU A 140 13.25 -4.55 12.84
CA LEU A 140 13.10 -4.95 11.45
C LEU A 140 14.21 -4.36 10.55
N ARG A 141 14.51 -3.08 10.70
CA ARG A 141 15.61 -2.43 9.97
C ARG A 141 16.95 -3.06 10.31
N GLN A 142 17.25 -3.27 11.61
CA GLN A 142 18.50 -3.90 12.01
C GLN A 142 18.65 -5.31 11.43
N LEU A 143 17.58 -6.09 11.36
CA LEU A 143 17.60 -7.44 10.78
C LEU A 143 17.92 -7.43 9.28
N TRP A 144 17.50 -6.42 8.55
CA TRP A 144 17.82 -6.29 7.13
C TRP A 144 19.21 -5.69 6.87
N ASP A 145 19.60 -4.71 7.68
CA ASP A 145 20.83 -3.92 7.46
C ASP A 145 22.07 -4.66 7.95
N ASN A 146 21.95 -5.51 9.00
CA ASN A 146 23.09 -6.19 9.63
C ASN A 146 23.05 -7.71 9.43
N GLU A 147 24.23 -8.32 9.27
CA GLU A 147 24.35 -9.78 9.18
C GLU A 147 23.99 -10.45 10.51
N THR A 148 24.45 -9.89 11.62
CA THR A 148 24.21 -10.40 12.97
C THR A 148 23.60 -9.29 13.83
N VAL A 149 22.54 -9.63 14.56
CA VAL A 149 21.80 -8.71 15.41
C VAL A 149 21.79 -9.20 16.85
N ASN A 150 22.12 -8.29 17.76
CA ASN A 150 21.84 -8.41 19.18
C ASN A 150 20.76 -7.38 19.50
N TRP A 151 19.68 -7.83 20.11
CA TRP A 151 18.53 -6.99 20.41
C TRP A 151 18.02 -7.18 21.83
N GLN A 152 17.67 -6.07 22.45
CA GLN A 152 16.90 -6.05 23.68
C GLN A 152 15.89 -4.91 23.61
N GLY A 153 14.61 -5.23 23.76
CA GLY A 153 13.52 -4.29 23.75
C GLY A 153 12.49 -4.60 24.83
N LYS A 154 11.42 -3.80 24.86
CA LYS A 154 10.32 -3.92 25.83
C LYS A 154 9.33 -5.02 25.46
N PHE A 155 9.09 -5.21 24.15
CA PHE A 155 7.92 -5.96 23.67
C PHE A 155 8.20 -7.37 23.15
N ARG A 156 9.46 -7.75 23.00
CA ARG A 156 9.84 -9.11 22.62
C ARG A 156 11.08 -9.60 23.39
N THR A 157 11.24 -10.92 23.38
CA THR A 157 12.45 -11.58 23.94
C THR A 157 13.71 -11.09 23.24
N PRO A 158 14.84 -10.97 23.97
CA PRO A 158 16.12 -10.59 23.38
C PRO A 158 16.59 -11.53 22.28
N LEU A 159 17.36 -10.99 21.33
CA LEU A 159 18.12 -11.75 20.36
C LEU A 159 19.62 -11.68 20.71
N GLN A 160 20.33 -12.80 20.55
CA GLN A 160 21.77 -12.85 20.76
C GLN A 160 22.42 -13.54 19.55
N ASN A 161 23.31 -12.82 18.87
CA ASN A 161 24.03 -13.28 17.69
C ASN A 161 23.08 -13.88 16.63
N PHE A 162 21.93 -13.25 16.43
CA PHE A 162 20.90 -13.74 15.53
C PHE A 162 21.17 -13.25 14.09
N THR A 163 21.08 -14.17 13.12
CA THR A 163 21.12 -13.85 11.69
C THR A 163 19.78 -14.21 11.07
N SER A 164 19.11 -13.21 10.49
CA SER A 164 17.87 -13.40 9.72
C SER A 164 18.18 -14.00 8.34
N THR A 165 17.46 -15.05 7.96
CA THR A 165 17.63 -15.74 6.66
C THR A 165 16.28 -16.06 6.02
N PRO A 166 16.11 -15.84 4.67
CA PRO A 166 17.12 -15.35 3.75
C PRO A 166 17.48 -13.87 3.99
N ARG A 167 18.63 -13.45 3.49
CA ARG A 167 19.00 -12.04 3.47
C ARG A 167 18.21 -11.33 2.35
N PRO A 168 18.00 -10.00 2.43
CA PRO A 168 17.42 -9.24 1.33
C PRO A 168 18.15 -9.49 0.00
N LEU A 169 17.42 -9.61 -1.08
CA LEU A 169 17.94 -9.77 -2.44
C LEU A 169 18.93 -8.63 -2.76
N ASP A 170 20.11 -8.96 -3.33
CA ASP A 170 21.19 -8.01 -3.63
C ASP A 170 21.63 -7.17 -2.42
N GLY A 171 21.32 -7.64 -1.20
CA GLY A 171 21.55 -6.89 0.03
C GLY A 171 20.71 -5.60 0.14
N VAL A 172 19.65 -5.46 -0.63
CA VAL A 172 18.75 -4.30 -0.65
C VAL A 172 17.42 -4.68 -0.04
N ALA A 173 17.13 -4.17 1.16
CA ALA A 173 15.87 -4.42 1.84
C ALA A 173 14.65 -4.03 0.96
N PRO A 174 13.48 -4.67 1.11
CA PRO A 174 12.26 -4.18 0.49
C PRO A 174 11.99 -2.72 0.85
N PHE A 175 11.39 -1.95 -0.06
CA PHE A 175 11.02 -0.57 0.25
C PHE A 175 9.86 -0.55 1.24
N VAL A 176 9.92 0.32 2.23
CA VAL A 176 8.90 0.45 3.26
C VAL A 176 8.09 1.72 3.06
N TRP A 177 6.79 1.55 3.12
CA TRP A 177 5.82 2.62 3.27
C TRP A 177 5.20 2.55 4.66
N HIS A 178 4.96 3.67 5.29
CA HIS A 178 4.17 3.74 6.51
C HIS A 178 2.76 4.22 6.18
N GLY A 179 1.77 3.36 6.40
CA GLY A 179 0.38 3.62 6.02
C GLY A 179 -0.43 4.24 7.15
N SER A 180 -1.13 5.35 6.85
CA SER A 180 -2.07 5.94 7.78
C SER A 180 -3.28 6.55 7.08
N ILE A 181 -4.46 6.37 7.70
CA ILE A 181 -5.68 7.08 7.32
C ILE A 181 -5.80 8.39 8.14
N ARG A 182 -5.33 8.42 9.39
CA ARG A 182 -5.64 9.52 10.32
C ARG A 182 -4.60 9.84 11.39
N THR A 183 -3.53 9.07 11.50
CA THR A 183 -2.61 9.17 12.65
C THR A 183 -1.35 9.97 12.28
N PRO A 184 -1.19 11.22 12.75
CA PRO A 184 -0.02 12.06 12.42
C PRO A 184 1.32 11.45 12.84
N GLN A 185 1.35 10.68 13.93
CA GLN A 185 2.55 9.99 14.41
C GLN A 185 3.13 9.02 13.37
N VAL A 186 2.29 8.46 12.49
CA VAL A 186 2.77 7.57 11.41
C VAL A 186 3.49 8.38 10.33
N ALA A 187 3.01 9.58 10.01
CA ALA A 187 3.69 10.51 9.11
C ALA A 187 5.06 10.94 9.68
N GLU A 188 5.12 11.20 10.98
CA GLU A 188 6.37 11.50 11.70
C GLU A 188 7.35 10.33 11.66
N ILE A 189 6.89 9.10 11.91
CA ILE A 189 7.72 7.88 11.84
C ILE A 189 8.29 7.70 10.44
N ALA A 190 7.46 7.81 9.39
CA ALA A 190 7.90 7.70 8.00
C ALA A 190 9.01 8.72 7.68
N ALA A 191 8.80 9.96 8.08
CA ALA A 191 9.75 11.04 7.88
C ALA A 191 11.06 10.83 8.66
N TYR A 192 10.98 10.41 9.92
CA TYR A 192 12.15 10.16 10.77
C TYR A 192 13.10 9.12 10.15
N PHE A 193 12.54 8.06 9.56
CA PHE A 193 13.34 7.00 8.93
C PHE A 193 13.70 7.28 7.46
N GLY A 194 13.15 8.32 6.84
CA GLY A 194 13.33 8.61 5.42
C GLY A 194 12.60 7.62 4.50
N ASP A 195 11.56 6.96 5.01
CA ASP A 195 10.74 5.99 4.29
C ASP A 195 9.56 6.66 3.58
N GLY A 196 8.81 5.89 2.76
CA GLY A 196 7.60 6.39 2.10
C GLY A 196 6.43 6.57 3.08
N PHE A 197 5.61 7.59 2.85
CA PHE A 197 4.34 7.77 3.55
C PHE A 197 3.17 7.44 2.63
N PHE A 198 2.36 6.45 3.00
CA PHE A 198 1.14 6.09 2.29
C PHE A 198 -0.07 6.72 2.99
N ALA A 199 -0.50 7.88 2.48
CA ALA A 199 -1.72 8.53 2.93
C ALA A 199 -2.91 7.83 2.27
N ASN A 200 -3.50 6.86 2.96
CA ASN A 200 -4.61 6.07 2.43
C ASN A 200 -5.91 6.89 2.41
N ASN A 201 -6.00 7.82 1.45
CA ASN A 201 -7.10 8.77 1.29
C ASN A 201 -8.33 8.11 0.66
N ILE A 202 -9.11 7.40 1.47
CA ILE A 202 -10.31 6.66 1.02
C ILE A 202 -11.62 7.13 1.66
N PHE A 203 -11.59 7.69 2.89
CA PHE A 203 -12.82 7.97 3.65
C PHE A 203 -12.98 9.41 4.12
N TRP A 204 -11.93 10.19 4.14
CA TRP A 204 -11.94 11.54 4.70
C TRP A 204 -11.82 12.61 3.62
N PRO A 205 -12.25 13.85 3.92
CA PRO A 205 -12.04 14.99 3.04
C PRO A 205 -10.56 15.25 2.76
N LYS A 206 -10.28 15.86 1.62
CA LYS A 206 -8.92 16.15 1.15
C LYS A 206 -8.09 16.97 2.14
N GLU A 207 -8.71 17.89 2.86
CA GLU A 207 -8.05 18.78 3.83
C GLU A 207 -7.34 17.99 4.94
N HIS A 208 -7.95 16.89 5.38
CA HIS A 208 -7.34 15.99 6.36
C HIS A 208 -6.03 15.37 5.83
N TYR A 209 -6.03 14.88 4.61
CA TYR A 209 -4.84 14.27 4.00
C TYR A 209 -3.79 15.30 3.60
N MET A 210 -4.20 16.50 3.19
CA MET A 210 -3.28 17.62 2.95
C MET A 210 -2.45 17.93 4.21
N GLN A 211 -3.07 17.91 5.40
CA GLN A 211 -2.36 18.11 6.67
C GLN A 211 -1.37 17.00 6.96
N LEU A 212 -1.75 15.72 6.76
CA LEU A 212 -0.85 14.58 7.01
C LEU A 212 0.34 14.55 6.05
N ILE A 213 0.09 14.81 4.76
CA ILE A 213 1.14 14.83 3.74
C ILE A 213 2.06 16.05 3.93
N GLY A 214 1.48 17.21 4.27
CA GLY A 214 2.24 18.41 4.60
C GLY A 214 3.18 18.19 5.78
N LEU A 215 2.67 17.59 6.87
CA LEU A 215 3.47 17.20 8.03
C LEU A 215 4.61 16.26 7.64
N TYR A 216 4.32 15.20 6.89
CA TYR A 216 5.33 14.24 6.45
C TYR A 216 6.46 14.92 5.65
N ARG A 217 6.13 15.78 4.68
CA ARG A 217 7.12 16.49 3.85
C ARG A 217 7.97 17.45 4.66
N GLU A 218 7.35 18.23 5.56
CA GLU A 218 8.06 19.14 6.46
C GLU A 218 9.05 18.38 7.36
N ARG A 219 8.62 17.26 7.94
CA ARG A 219 9.46 16.46 8.82
C ARG A 219 10.54 15.69 8.07
N TYR A 220 10.28 15.24 6.82
CA TYR A 220 11.26 14.61 5.95
C TYR A 220 12.45 15.55 5.68
N GLU A 221 12.18 16.80 5.35
CA GLU A 221 13.19 17.83 5.17
C GLU A 221 13.90 18.16 6.51
N HIS A 222 13.15 18.29 7.60
CA HIS A 222 13.70 18.54 8.94
C HIS A 222 14.70 17.46 9.37
N TYR A 223 14.45 16.20 9.07
CA TYR A 223 15.37 15.10 9.39
C TYR A 223 16.52 14.95 8.38
N GLY A 224 16.61 15.78 7.35
CA GLY A 224 17.74 15.85 6.44
C GLY A 224 17.77 14.78 5.35
N HIS A 225 16.62 14.17 5.03
CA HIS A 225 16.53 13.15 3.97
C HIS A 225 16.43 13.74 2.56
N GLY A 226 16.26 15.04 2.43
CA GLY A 226 16.14 15.78 1.18
C GLY A 226 15.13 16.92 1.31
N SER A 227 14.83 17.59 0.20
CA SER A 227 13.78 18.61 0.16
C SER A 227 12.38 17.98 0.22
N ALA A 228 11.37 18.76 0.58
CA ALA A 228 10.00 18.32 0.77
C ALA A 228 9.39 17.64 -0.48
N ASP A 229 9.81 18.03 -1.68
CA ASP A 229 9.37 17.47 -2.95
C ASP A 229 10.09 16.16 -3.35
N GLN A 230 11.16 15.80 -2.64
CA GLN A 230 11.83 14.50 -2.77
C GLN A 230 11.21 13.42 -1.86
N ALA A 231 10.33 13.80 -0.96
CA ALA A 231 9.62 12.89 -0.08
C ALA A 231 8.68 11.96 -0.87
N ILE A 232 8.74 10.66 -0.59
CA ILE A 232 8.01 9.62 -1.31
C ILE A 232 6.60 9.46 -0.74
N VAL A 233 5.59 9.87 -1.51
CA VAL A 233 4.18 9.85 -1.11
C VAL A 233 3.41 8.82 -1.92
N GLY A 234 2.57 8.03 -1.24
CA GLY A 234 1.57 7.15 -1.85
C GLY A 234 0.16 7.58 -1.45
N LEU A 235 -0.78 7.41 -2.35
CA LEU A 235 -2.18 7.77 -2.17
C LEU A 235 -3.10 6.56 -2.36
N GLY A 236 -4.18 6.52 -1.60
CA GLY A 236 -5.34 5.68 -1.85
C GLY A 236 -6.33 6.36 -2.80
N GLY A 237 -7.43 5.69 -3.05
CA GLY A 237 -8.56 6.16 -3.83
C GLY A 237 -9.61 5.07 -3.94
N GLN A 238 -10.78 5.42 -4.43
CA GLN A 238 -11.85 4.45 -4.69
C GLN A 238 -12.61 4.84 -5.95
N PHE A 239 -13.02 3.88 -6.73
CA PHE A 239 -13.97 4.12 -7.80
C PHE A 239 -14.94 2.96 -8.01
N PHE A 240 -16.10 3.28 -8.51
CA PHE A 240 -16.98 2.38 -9.23
C PHE A 240 -17.31 3.00 -10.59
N MET A 241 -17.07 2.24 -11.66
CA MET A 241 -17.09 2.78 -13.00
C MET A 241 -17.89 1.93 -13.97
N ARG A 242 -18.70 2.60 -14.79
CA ARG A 242 -19.34 2.09 -16.00
C ARG A 242 -19.11 3.06 -17.14
N LYS A 243 -19.38 2.65 -18.40
CA LYS A 243 -19.25 3.55 -19.56
C LYS A 243 -20.14 4.79 -19.45
N ASN A 244 -21.29 4.64 -18.78
CA ASN A 244 -22.25 5.71 -18.53
C ASN A 244 -22.36 5.99 -17.03
N SER A 245 -22.32 7.24 -16.63
CA SER A 245 -22.35 7.68 -15.23
C SER A 245 -23.65 7.26 -14.51
N GLN A 246 -24.79 7.33 -15.18
CA GLN A 246 -26.05 6.94 -14.58
C GLN A 246 -26.12 5.42 -14.30
N ASP A 247 -25.54 4.62 -15.20
CA ASP A 247 -25.44 3.18 -15.00
C ASP A 247 -24.53 2.87 -13.80
N ALA A 248 -23.40 3.57 -13.65
CA ALA A 248 -22.52 3.43 -12.50
C ALA A 248 -23.27 3.77 -11.19
N VAL A 249 -23.97 4.88 -11.14
CA VAL A 249 -24.74 5.31 -9.96
C VAL A 249 -25.82 4.29 -9.61
N ASN A 250 -26.61 3.85 -10.59
CA ASN A 250 -27.69 2.90 -10.37
C ASN A 250 -27.20 1.53 -9.88
N GLU A 251 -26.11 1.03 -10.49
CA GLU A 251 -25.56 -0.27 -10.16
C GLU A 251 -24.84 -0.26 -8.80
N PHE A 252 -24.09 0.80 -8.47
CA PHE A 252 -23.32 0.84 -7.23
C PHE A 252 -24.13 1.19 -5.99
N ARG A 253 -25.26 1.87 -6.13
CA ARG A 253 -26.10 2.31 -4.99
C ARG A 253 -26.41 1.21 -3.97
N PRO A 254 -26.90 0.02 -4.35
CA PRO A 254 -27.16 -1.04 -3.37
C PRO A 254 -25.90 -1.50 -2.64
N TYR A 255 -24.74 -1.46 -3.28
CA TYR A 255 -23.45 -1.79 -2.64
C TYR A 255 -23.04 -0.72 -1.66
N PHE A 256 -23.16 0.54 -2.02
CA PHE A 256 -22.87 1.68 -1.14
C PHE A 256 -23.77 1.67 0.10
N ASP A 257 -25.07 1.55 -0.09
CA ASP A 257 -26.07 1.64 0.98
C ASP A 257 -25.97 0.48 1.99
N ASN A 258 -25.44 -0.68 1.59
CA ASN A 258 -25.36 -1.87 2.43
C ASN A 258 -23.94 -2.18 2.95
N ALA A 259 -22.91 -1.51 2.47
CA ALA A 259 -21.55 -1.81 2.89
C ALA A 259 -21.21 -1.15 4.24
N PRO A 260 -20.79 -1.94 5.24
CA PRO A 260 -20.41 -1.39 6.55
C PRO A 260 -19.28 -0.34 6.48
N VAL A 261 -18.45 -0.42 5.44
CA VAL A 261 -17.30 0.48 5.23
C VAL A 261 -17.72 1.93 4.99
N TYR A 262 -18.91 2.16 4.40
CA TYR A 262 -19.46 3.50 4.19
C TYR A 262 -20.29 4.00 5.36
N GLY A 263 -20.64 3.10 6.28
CA GLY A 263 -21.48 3.39 7.44
C GLY A 263 -22.94 3.70 7.06
N HIS A 264 -23.70 4.13 8.03
CA HIS A 264 -25.09 4.58 7.83
C HIS A 264 -25.16 6.12 7.94
N GLY A 265 -24.24 6.80 7.29
CA GLY A 265 -24.01 8.24 7.39
C GLY A 265 -24.49 9.00 6.15
N PRO A 266 -23.60 9.68 5.42
CA PRO A 266 -23.94 10.52 4.28
C PRO A 266 -24.53 9.71 3.12
N SER A 267 -25.29 10.39 2.25
CA SER A 267 -25.71 9.84 0.96
C SER A 267 -24.49 9.51 0.08
N MET A 268 -24.65 8.64 -0.92
CA MET A 268 -23.58 8.35 -1.87
C MET A 268 -23.10 9.63 -2.57
N GLU A 269 -24.02 10.54 -2.88
CA GLU A 269 -23.74 11.82 -3.50
C GLU A 269 -22.87 12.72 -2.61
N ASP A 270 -23.23 12.87 -1.34
CA ASP A 270 -22.44 13.64 -0.37
C ASP A 270 -21.08 13.01 -0.14
N PHE A 271 -21.03 11.66 -0.04
CA PHE A 271 -19.79 10.94 0.15
C PHE A 271 -18.85 11.09 -1.04
N THR A 272 -19.36 10.98 -2.27
CA THR A 272 -18.56 11.20 -3.50
C THR A 272 -18.12 12.65 -3.66
N ALA A 273 -18.91 13.61 -3.20
CA ALA A 273 -18.53 15.02 -3.24
C ALA A 273 -17.40 15.36 -2.26
N GLN A 274 -17.37 14.71 -1.10
CA GLN A 274 -16.46 15.06 0.01
C GLN A 274 -15.23 14.16 0.13
N THR A 275 -15.22 12.99 -0.52
CA THR A 275 -14.16 11.99 -0.39
C THR A 275 -13.54 11.62 -1.75
N PRO A 276 -12.47 10.84 -1.79
CA PRO A 276 -11.88 10.35 -3.04
C PRO A 276 -12.73 9.37 -3.85
N LEU A 277 -13.85 8.86 -3.32
CA LEU A 277 -14.72 7.96 -4.07
C LEU A 277 -15.25 8.63 -5.35
N THR A 278 -15.12 7.95 -6.47
CA THR A 278 -15.77 8.31 -7.73
C THR A 278 -16.75 7.22 -8.13
N VAL A 279 -18.01 7.60 -8.41
CA VAL A 279 -19.01 6.70 -8.99
C VAL A 279 -19.47 7.35 -10.29
N GLY A 280 -19.01 6.81 -11.44
CA GLY A 280 -19.27 7.48 -12.71
C GLY A 280 -18.65 6.83 -13.92
N SER A 281 -18.45 7.65 -14.96
CA SER A 281 -17.79 7.28 -16.22
C SER A 281 -16.27 7.24 -16.09
N PRO A 282 -15.54 6.66 -17.06
CA PRO A 282 -14.08 6.73 -17.12
C PRO A 282 -13.53 8.14 -17.08
N GLN A 283 -14.22 9.10 -17.73
CA GLN A 283 -13.82 10.50 -17.73
C GLN A 283 -13.88 11.13 -16.32
N GLU A 284 -14.95 10.85 -15.56
CA GLU A 284 -15.09 11.34 -14.19
C GLU A 284 -14.02 10.73 -13.24
N VAL A 285 -13.70 9.45 -13.42
CA VAL A 285 -12.62 8.80 -12.66
C VAL A 285 -11.26 9.44 -12.98
N LEU A 286 -10.97 9.69 -14.26
CA LEU A 286 -9.75 10.36 -14.70
C LEU A 286 -9.65 11.77 -14.10
N GLU A 287 -10.67 12.60 -14.32
CA GLU A 287 -10.70 14.00 -13.86
C GLU A 287 -10.51 14.11 -12.35
N LYS A 288 -11.26 13.31 -11.58
CA LYS A 288 -11.13 13.34 -10.12
C LYS A 288 -9.76 12.87 -9.64
N THR A 289 -9.19 11.84 -10.26
CA THR A 289 -7.85 11.35 -9.90
C THR A 289 -6.78 12.41 -10.19
N LEU A 290 -6.89 13.13 -11.28
CA LEU A 290 -5.95 14.22 -11.61
C LEU A 290 -5.97 15.37 -10.60
N THR A 291 -7.11 15.63 -9.95
CA THR A 291 -7.17 16.65 -8.89
C THR A 291 -6.32 16.28 -7.66
N PHE A 292 -5.95 15.02 -7.46
CA PHE A 292 -5.12 14.64 -6.32
C PHE A 292 -3.75 15.29 -6.37
N GLN A 293 -3.15 15.43 -7.55
CA GLN A 293 -1.89 16.16 -7.71
C GLN A 293 -2.02 17.65 -7.37
N GLU A 294 -3.18 18.26 -7.66
CA GLU A 294 -3.45 19.66 -7.32
C GLU A 294 -3.52 19.90 -5.82
N TYR A 295 -4.08 18.93 -5.06
CA TYR A 295 -4.26 19.07 -3.62
C TYR A 295 -3.06 18.60 -2.81
N PHE A 296 -2.41 17.51 -3.27
CA PHE A 296 -1.37 16.82 -2.49
C PHE A 296 0.04 17.07 -3.02
N GLY A 297 0.19 17.74 -4.16
CA GLY A 297 1.46 17.86 -4.89
C GLY A 297 1.86 16.54 -5.54
N ASP A 298 3.10 16.44 -5.98
CA ASP A 298 3.60 15.22 -6.62
C ASP A 298 3.62 14.03 -5.65
N TYR A 299 3.28 12.87 -6.18
CA TYR A 299 3.26 11.61 -5.44
C TYR A 299 3.72 10.46 -6.36
N GLN A 300 4.14 9.35 -5.79
CA GLN A 300 4.80 8.29 -6.52
C GLN A 300 3.93 7.06 -6.75
N ARG A 301 2.87 6.89 -5.93
CA ARG A 301 2.00 5.71 -6.01
C ARG A 301 0.54 6.08 -5.81
N GLN A 302 -0.34 5.53 -6.66
CA GLN A 302 -1.79 5.56 -6.54
C GLN A 302 -2.34 4.14 -6.44
N LEU A 303 -3.01 3.80 -5.35
CA LEU A 303 -3.72 2.53 -5.20
C LEU A 303 -5.22 2.74 -5.05
N PHE A 304 -6.01 1.99 -5.80
CA PHE A 304 -7.46 2.07 -5.75
C PHE A 304 -8.07 0.86 -5.04
N LEU A 305 -9.00 1.09 -4.14
CA LEU A 305 -9.88 0.08 -3.56
C LEU A 305 -11.09 -0.11 -4.48
N ILE A 306 -11.24 -1.30 -5.05
CA ILE A 306 -12.27 -1.56 -6.08
C ILE A 306 -13.03 -2.88 -5.89
N ASP A 307 -12.59 -3.76 -4.98
CA ASP A 307 -13.12 -5.14 -4.84
C ASP A 307 -13.87 -5.38 -3.51
N HIS A 308 -14.40 -4.32 -2.91
CA HIS A 308 -15.06 -4.31 -1.61
C HIS A 308 -16.60 -4.28 -1.75
N ALA A 309 -17.29 -4.19 -0.60
CA ALA A 309 -18.73 -3.98 -0.52
C ALA A 309 -19.59 -5.15 -1.08
N GLY A 310 -19.02 -6.32 -1.27
CA GLY A 310 -19.73 -7.47 -1.83
C GLY A 310 -19.82 -7.49 -3.35
N LEU A 311 -19.06 -6.65 -4.04
CA LEU A 311 -18.99 -6.62 -5.51
C LEU A 311 -18.58 -7.97 -6.08
N PRO A 312 -19.33 -8.51 -7.08
CA PRO A 312 -18.94 -9.73 -7.77
C PRO A 312 -17.61 -9.58 -8.51
N LEU A 313 -16.79 -10.65 -8.54
CA LEU A 313 -15.52 -10.64 -9.27
C LEU A 313 -15.68 -10.18 -10.73
N LYS A 314 -16.75 -10.62 -11.41
CA LYS A 314 -17.03 -10.21 -12.79
C LYS A 314 -17.12 -8.69 -12.91
N THR A 315 -17.86 -8.04 -12.02
CA THR A 315 -18.02 -6.58 -11.97
C THR A 315 -16.68 -5.88 -11.75
N VAL A 316 -15.83 -6.41 -10.85
CA VAL A 316 -14.49 -5.88 -10.59
C VAL A 316 -13.59 -5.98 -11.82
N LEU A 317 -13.58 -7.12 -12.50
CA LEU A 317 -12.78 -7.31 -13.73
C LEU A 317 -13.24 -6.41 -14.87
N GLU A 318 -14.56 -6.23 -15.06
CA GLU A 318 -15.11 -5.30 -16.05
C GLU A 318 -14.71 -3.84 -15.79
N GLN A 319 -14.63 -3.42 -14.52
CA GLN A 319 -14.11 -2.10 -14.16
C GLN A 319 -12.62 -1.96 -14.49
N LEU A 320 -11.82 -3.00 -14.24
CA LEU A 320 -10.40 -3.00 -14.59
C LEU A 320 -10.19 -2.93 -16.12
N ASP A 321 -11.00 -3.64 -16.91
CA ASP A 321 -10.96 -3.53 -18.38
C ASP A 321 -11.23 -2.07 -18.83
N LEU A 322 -12.28 -1.44 -18.29
CA LEU A 322 -12.58 -0.03 -18.60
C LEU A 322 -11.46 0.92 -18.15
N PHE A 323 -10.87 0.66 -16.97
CA PHE A 323 -9.76 1.46 -16.47
C PHE A 323 -8.52 1.36 -17.38
N GLY A 324 -8.17 0.15 -17.78
CA GLY A 324 -7.05 -0.11 -18.68
C GLY A 324 -7.24 0.52 -20.07
N GLU A 325 -8.45 0.48 -20.60
CA GLU A 325 -8.78 1.00 -21.93
C GLU A 325 -8.89 2.53 -21.96
N TYR A 326 -9.57 3.14 -20.97
CA TYR A 326 -9.95 4.55 -21.07
C TYR A 326 -9.26 5.48 -20.07
N VAL A 327 -8.80 4.98 -18.92
CA VAL A 327 -8.28 5.84 -17.84
C VAL A 327 -6.76 5.76 -17.76
N LEU A 328 -6.20 4.57 -17.69
CA LEU A 328 -4.78 4.36 -17.39
C LEU A 328 -3.81 5.07 -18.35
N PRO A 329 -4.00 5.01 -19.70
CA PRO A 329 -3.10 5.66 -20.63
C PRO A 329 -3.08 7.19 -20.46
N GLU A 330 -4.26 7.78 -20.34
CA GLU A 330 -4.42 9.23 -20.19
C GLU A 330 -3.92 9.71 -18.82
N LEU A 331 -4.23 8.97 -17.75
CA LEU A 331 -3.78 9.29 -16.40
C LEU A 331 -2.24 9.29 -16.32
N ARG A 332 -1.57 8.29 -16.92
CA ARG A 332 -0.11 8.25 -16.99
C ARG A 332 0.45 9.45 -17.74
N ARG A 333 -0.07 9.70 -18.92
CA ARG A 333 0.37 10.82 -19.77
C ARG A 333 0.28 12.15 -19.04
N GLU A 334 -0.85 12.43 -18.40
CA GLU A 334 -1.09 13.69 -17.69
C GLU A 334 -0.18 13.82 -16.45
N LEU A 335 -0.10 12.80 -15.61
CA LEU A 335 0.72 12.84 -14.40
C LEU A 335 2.22 12.92 -14.74
N ASP A 336 2.69 12.20 -15.76
CA ASP A 336 4.10 12.23 -16.15
C ASP A 336 4.48 13.58 -16.80
N SER A 337 3.56 14.18 -17.57
CA SER A 337 3.79 15.49 -18.19
C SER A 337 3.88 16.67 -17.20
N ARG A 338 3.21 16.54 -16.05
CA ARG A 338 3.16 17.58 -15.01
C ARG A 338 4.28 17.44 -13.98
N ARG A 339 4.90 16.27 -13.88
CA ARG A 339 5.90 15.99 -12.84
C ARG A 339 7.24 16.65 -13.15
N PRO A 340 7.80 17.46 -12.23
CA PRO A 340 9.13 18.02 -12.38
C PRO A 340 10.23 16.95 -12.41
N ALA A 341 11.29 17.18 -13.18
CA ALA A 341 12.37 16.20 -13.37
C ALA A 341 13.15 15.84 -12.08
N HIS A 342 13.14 16.71 -11.08
CA HIS A 342 13.80 16.48 -9.79
C HIS A 342 12.97 15.69 -8.79
N VAL A 343 11.67 15.52 -9.05
CA VAL A 343 10.78 14.70 -8.21
C VAL A 343 11.08 13.22 -8.48
N PRO A 344 11.38 12.43 -7.42
CA PRO A 344 11.76 11.04 -7.61
C PRO A 344 10.63 10.19 -8.18
N ASP A 345 11.01 9.17 -8.92
CA ASP A 345 10.10 8.13 -9.36
C ASP A 345 9.68 7.20 -8.21
N GLY A 346 8.61 6.43 -8.43
CA GLY A 346 8.19 5.37 -7.53
C GLY A 346 9.34 4.37 -7.26
N PRO A 347 9.55 3.98 -5.99
CA PRO A 347 10.64 3.10 -5.62
C PRO A 347 10.46 1.70 -6.24
N THR A 348 11.55 1.16 -6.78
CA THR A 348 11.64 -0.23 -7.23
C THR A 348 12.94 -0.85 -6.73
N HIS A 349 12.98 -2.19 -6.59
CA HIS A 349 14.19 -2.89 -6.20
C HIS A 349 15.37 -2.57 -7.14
N ALA A 350 15.15 -2.63 -8.45
CA ALA A 350 16.20 -2.38 -9.44
C ALA A 350 16.83 -0.98 -9.31
N ARG A 351 16.03 0.07 -9.11
CA ARG A 351 16.55 1.44 -8.90
C ARG A 351 17.33 1.54 -7.60
N ARG A 352 16.87 0.90 -6.53
CA ARG A 352 17.53 0.93 -5.22
C ARG A 352 18.83 0.13 -5.22
N ALA A 353 18.88 -1.00 -5.94
CA ALA A 353 20.08 -1.78 -6.14
C ALA A 353 21.14 -0.98 -6.93
N ALA A 354 20.74 -0.36 -8.03
CA ALA A 354 21.62 0.50 -8.82
C ALA A 354 22.16 1.70 -8.00
N ALA A 355 21.32 2.34 -7.19
CA ALA A 355 21.76 3.44 -6.31
C ALA A 355 22.78 2.96 -5.25
N ARG A 356 22.58 1.77 -4.69
CA ARG A 356 23.52 1.17 -3.74
C ARG A 356 24.86 0.86 -4.40
N GLU A 357 24.88 0.25 -5.57
CA GLU A 357 26.10 -0.04 -6.33
C GLU A 357 26.88 1.24 -6.63
N ALA A 358 26.19 2.30 -7.05
CA ALA A 358 26.80 3.59 -7.31
C ALA A 358 27.45 4.18 -6.03
N SER A 359 26.79 4.07 -4.89
CA SER A 359 27.31 4.58 -3.60
C SER A 359 28.54 3.80 -3.13
N VAL A 360 28.54 2.48 -3.28
CA VAL A 360 29.68 1.60 -2.95
C VAL A 360 30.87 1.91 -3.86
N SER A 361 30.64 2.09 -5.15
CA SER A 361 31.67 2.42 -6.12
C SER A 361 32.31 3.81 -5.85
N ALA A 362 31.49 4.78 -5.43
CA ALA A 362 31.99 6.12 -5.09
C ALA A 362 32.80 6.16 -3.77
N SER A 363 32.58 5.22 -2.87
CA SER A 363 33.29 5.12 -1.58
C SER A 363 34.54 4.23 -1.65
N ALA A 364 34.80 3.55 -2.77
CA ALA A 364 36.00 2.75 -2.96
C ALA A 364 37.23 3.67 -3.05
N PRO A 365 38.32 3.41 -2.29
CA PRO A 365 39.53 4.23 -2.35
C PRO A 365 40.11 4.15 -3.77
N VAL A 366 40.39 5.33 -4.36
CA VAL A 366 41.14 5.43 -5.61
C VAL A 366 42.50 4.81 -5.34
N THR A 367 42.75 3.59 -5.78
CA THR A 367 44.08 3.01 -5.81
C THR A 367 44.90 3.80 -6.82
N SER A 368 45.68 4.77 -6.34
CA SER A 368 46.71 5.43 -7.14
C SER A 368 47.69 4.33 -7.55
N VAL A 369 47.65 3.96 -8.82
CA VAL A 369 48.73 3.23 -9.47
C VAL A 369 49.88 4.21 -9.57
N GLY A 370 50.87 4.04 -8.68
CA GLY A 370 52.13 4.72 -8.75
C GLY A 370 53.04 4.07 -9.78
#